data_15eb91c885139287e7ae8e0e48887654
#
_entry.id   15eb91c885139287e7ae8e0e48887654
#
_cell.length_a   1.000
_cell.length_b   1.000
_cell.length_c   1.000
_cell.angle_alpha   90.00
_cell.angle_beta   90.00
_cell.angle_gamma   90.00
#
_symmetry.space_group_name_H-M   'P 1'
#
loop_
_entity.id
_entity.type
_entity.pdbx_description
1 polymer ?
#
loop_
_entity_poly.entity_id
_entity_poly.type
_entity_poly.pdbx_seq_one_letter_code
_entity_poly.pdbx_strand_id
1 'polypeptide(L)'
;LVALIYTAFGLTCIYYFKDQPAVAAFLKGTIVENFGRWIAYSPDNNLPGLGWWVFIVTVFYFVIPAAIIKLLWRADLRDFGLRLRIEPGFWKLLAISSAIMLPLVYLMSLTEGFAAKYPFLQIYNGEPYIGGTLVAWELIYFVQFFGLEFFFRGFLVHSLKPSLGLYSIFVMTVPYCMIHFSKPMPETISAIAAGIFLGWLSYKNGSIWLGLILHCMVAFSMDIFALHAKG
;
A
#
# COMPACT_ATOMS: atom_id res chain seq x y z
N LEU A 1 2.47 -0.72 23.55
CA LEU A 1 3.91 -0.52 23.33
C LEU A 1 4.43 -1.36 22.16
N VAL A 2 4.21 -2.69 22.14
CA VAL A 2 4.71 -3.61 21.08
C VAL A 2 4.35 -3.11 19.67
N ALA A 3 3.10 -2.71 19.44
CA ALA A 3 2.66 -2.23 18.12
C ALA A 3 3.44 -1.00 17.63
N LEU A 4 3.74 -0.05 18.51
CA LEU A 4 4.50 1.16 18.15
C LEU A 4 5.98 0.86 17.88
N ILE A 5 6.60 0.03 18.71
CA ILE A 5 8.00 -0.42 18.49
C ILE A 5 8.09 -1.18 17.17
N TYR A 6 7.15 -2.11 16.94
CA TYR A 6 7.10 -2.85 15.70
C TYR A 6 6.87 -1.93 14.48
N THR A 7 6.01 -0.91 14.59
CA THR A 7 5.79 0.05 13.52
C THR A 7 7.09 0.74 13.12
N ALA A 8 7.85 1.25 14.09
CA ALA A 8 9.14 1.89 13.82
C ALA A 8 10.12 0.90 13.16
N PHE A 9 10.27 -0.31 13.71
CA PHE A 9 11.13 -1.35 13.17
C PHE A 9 10.71 -1.79 11.76
N GLY A 10 9.43 -2.13 11.57
CA GLY A 10 8.90 -2.62 10.30
C GLY A 10 9.03 -1.60 9.17
N LEU A 11 8.71 -0.32 9.45
CA LEU A 11 8.88 0.76 8.46
C LEU A 11 10.36 0.97 8.10
N THR A 12 11.26 0.89 9.07
CA THR A 12 12.70 0.95 8.83
C THR A 12 13.15 -0.21 7.94
N CYS A 13 12.77 -1.44 8.25
CA CYS A 13 13.11 -2.60 7.43
C CYS A 13 12.56 -2.47 6.00
N ILE A 14 11.30 -2.04 5.84
CA ILE A 14 10.72 -1.81 4.50
C ILE A 14 11.54 -0.77 3.74
N TYR A 15 11.92 0.34 4.38
CA TYR A 15 12.67 1.41 3.73
C TYR A 15 13.98 0.91 3.12
N TYR A 16 14.75 0.10 3.86
CA TYR A 16 16.04 -0.41 3.40
C TYR A 16 15.92 -1.66 2.52
N PHE A 17 15.03 -2.60 2.84
CA PHE A 17 14.97 -3.88 2.11
C PHE A 17 14.20 -3.80 0.78
N LYS A 18 13.37 -2.77 0.57
CA LYS A 18 12.70 -2.57 -0.73
C LYS A 18 13.63 -1.97 -1.80
N ASP A 19 14.81 -1.45 -1.43
CA ASP A 19 15.77 -0.85 -2.35
C ASP A 19 16.46 -1.97 -3.17
N GLN A 20 16.00 -2.16 -4.42
CA GLN A 20 16.47 -3.23 -5.28
C GLN A 20 17.96 -3.11 -5.62
N PRO A 21 18.51 -1.92 -5.99
CA PRO A 21 19.95 -1.75 -6.20
C PRO A 21 20.79 -2.11 -4.97
N ALA A 22 20.37 -1.70 -3.77
CA ALA A 22 21.06 -2.05 -2.54
C ALA A 22 21.06 -3.56 -2.27
N VAL A 23 19.92 -4.23 -2.51
CA VAL A 23 19.81 -5.68 -2.41
C VAL A 23 20.71 -6.38 -3.43
N ALA A 24 20.73 -5.94 -4.69
CA ALA A 24 21.60 -6.49 -5.71
C ALA A 24 23.09 -6.33 -5.35
N ALA A 25 23.47 -5.19 -4.81
CA ALA A 25 24.84 -4.94 -4.33
C ALA A 25 25.21 -5.85 -3.14
N PHE A 26 24.29 -6.06 -2.21
CA PHE A 26 24.50 -6.99 -1.07
C PHE A 26 24.64 -8.45 -1.50
N LEU A 27 23.89 -8.86 -2.53
CA LEU A 27 23.91 -10.24 -3.04
C LEU A 27 25.08 -10.53 -4.00
N LYS A 28 25.84 -9.49 -4.40
CA LYS A 28 26.98 -9.64 -5.33
C LYS A 28 28.03 -10.62 -4.77
N GLY A 29 28.47 -11.53 -5.63
CA GLY A 29 29.44 -12.57 -5.27
C GLY A 29 28.84 -13.76 -4.48
N THR A 30 27.53 -13.78 -4.26
CA THR A 30 26.82 -14.92 -3.64
C THR A 30 26.20 -15.84 -4.68
N ILE A 31 25.75 -17.02 -4.26
CA ILE A 31 25.04 -17.99 -5.13
C ILE A 31 23.71 -17.45 -5.68
N VAL A 32 23.20 -16.36 -5.12
CA VAL A 32 21.93 -15.69 -5.52
C VAL A 32 22.14 -14.34 -6.19
N GLU A 33 23.36 -14.03 -6.65
CA GLU A 33 23.68 -12.78 -7.36
C GLU A 33 22.77 -12.54 -8.56
N ASN A 34 22.51 -13.57 -9.38
CA ASN A 34 21.64 -13.46 -10.55
C ASN A 34 20.21 -13.04 -10.19
N PHE A 35 19.69 -13.51 -9.05
CA PHE A 35 18.38 -13.06 -8.54
C PHE A 35 18.41 -11.57 -8.18
N GLY A 36 19.45 -11.12 -7.45
CA GLY A 36 19.62 -9.72 -7.12
C GLY A 36 19.68 -8.81 -8.38
N ARG A 37 20.43 -9.24 -9.39
CA ARG A 37 20.51 -8.52 -10.68
C ARG A 37 19.16 -8.51 -11.42
N TRP A 38 18.42 -9.61 -11.40
CA TRP A 38 17.11 -9.70 -12.05
C TRP A 38 16.08 -8.75 -11.42
N ILE A 39 16.02 -8.66 -10.10
CA ILE A 39 15.08 -7.73 -9.44
C ILE A 39 15.45 -6.26 -9.63
N ALA A 40 16.74 -5.93 -9.73
CA ALA A 40 17.19 -4.55 -9.81
C ALA A 40 17.35 -4.02 -11.24
N TYR A 41 17.67 -4.90 -12.20
CA TYR A 41 18.12 -4.52 -13.55
C TYR A 41 17.52 -5.41 -14.64
N SER A 42 16.24 -5.77 -14.51
CA SER A 42 15.52 -6.50 -15.57
C SER A 42 15.48 -5.67 -16.85
N PRO A 43 15.85 -6.27 -18.01
CA PRO A 43 15.97 -5.53 -19.28
C PRO A 43 14.60 -5.18 -19.90
N ASP A 44 13.57 -5.93 -19.62
CA ASP A 44 12.27 -5.81 -20.30
C ASP A 44 11.34 -4.81 -19.62
N ASN A 45 11.30 -4.85 -18.29
CA ASN A 45 10.43 -4.02 -17.47
C ASN A 45 10.87 -4.07 -16.00
N ASN A 46 10.30 -3.20 -15.16
CA ASN A 46 10.60 -3.17 -13.72
C ASN A 46 9.69 -4.07 -12.87
N LEU A 47 8.87 -4.93 -13.45
CA LEU A 47 7.95 -5.82 -12.71
C LEU A 47 8.66 -6.70 -11.66
N PRO A 48 9.86 -7.28 -11.92
CA PRO A 48 10.58 -8.04 -10.89
C PRO A 48 10.92 -7.20 -9.66
N GLY A 49 11.36 -5.96 -9.84
CA GLY A 49 11.64 -5.04 -8.75
C GLY A 49 10.39 -4.62 -7.98
N LEU A 50 9.28 -4.38 -8.68
CA LEU A 50 7.98 -4.12 -8.06
C LEU A 50 7.49 -5.34 -7.26
N GLY A 51 7.65 -6.55 -7.80
CA GLY A 51 7.36 -7.80 -7.10
C GLY A 51 8.17 -7.95 -5.81
N TRP A 52 9.47 -7.63 -5.86
CA TRP A 52 10.31 -7.61 -4.66
C TRP A 52 9.81 -6.61 -3.62
N TRP A 53 9.51 -5.38 -4.04
CA TRP A 53 8.93 -4.38 -3.14
C TRP A 53 7.64 -4.87 -2.48
N VAL A 54 6.71 -5.43 -3.26
CA VAL A 54 5.44 -5.96 -2.73
C VAL A 54 5.69 -7.14 -1.78
N PHE A 55 6.65 -8.01 -2.09
CA PHE A 55 7.04 -9.11 -1.19
C PHE A 55 7.50 -8.57 0.18
N ILE A 56 8.43 -7.61 0.19
CA ILE A 56 8.94 -7.01 1.44
C ILE A 56 7.79 -6.34 2.22
N VAL A 57 6.97 -5.54 1.53
CA VAL A 57 5.81 -4.90 2.15
C VAL A 57 4.85 -5.94 2.75
N THR A 58 4.57 -7.02 2.03
CA THR A 58 3.66 -8.08 2.51
C THR A 58 4.22 -8.75 3.76
N VAL A 59 5.52 -9.04 3.81
CA VAL A 59 6.16 -9.61 5.00
C VAL A 59 5.99 -8.69 6.22
N PHE A 60 6.32 -7.41 6.08
CA PHE A 60 6.32 -6.49 7.21
C PHE A 60 4.95 -5.88 7.52
N TYR A 61 4.05 -5.77 6.56
CA TYR A 61 2.70 -5.21 6.81
C TYR A 61 1.66 -6.28 7.13
N PHE A 62 1.87 -7.53 6.71
CA PHE A 62 0.89 -8.58 6.95
C PHE A 62 1.45 -9.75 7.74
N VAL A 63 2.51 -10.43 7.25
CA VAL A 63 2.94 -11.72 7.82
C VAL A 63 3.41 -11.55 9.28
N ILE A 64 4.31 -10.60 9.54
CA ILE A 64 4.84 -10.41 10.90
C ILE A 64 3.77 -9.83 11.86
N PRO A 65 2.98 -8.80 11.51
CA PRO A 65 1.86 -8.36 12.34
C PRO A 65 0.84 -9.46 12.64
N ALA A 66 0.52 -10.29 11.65
CA ALA A 66 -0.38 -11.43 11.85
C ALA A 66 0.24 -12.46 12.82
N ALA A 67 1.54 -12.71 12.70
CA ALA A 67 2.26 -13.56 13.65
C ALA A 67 2.28 -12.97 15.08
N ILE A 68 2.47 -11.65 15.22
CA ILE A 68 2.38 -10.97 16.52
C ILE A 68 0.98 -11.16 17.12
N ILE A 69 -0.07 -10.93 16.34
CA ILE A 69 -1.46 -11.11 16.81
C ILE A 69 -1.70 -12.58 17.24
N LYS A 70 -1.33 -13.53 16.39
CA LYS A 70 -1.64 -14.95 16.62
C LYS A 70 -0.76 -15.59 17.69
N LEU A 71 0.54 -15.35 17.65
CA LEU A 71 1.51 -16.08 18.49
C LEU A 71 1.79 -15.34 19.80
N LEU A 72 1.95 -14.00 19.75
CA LEU A 72 2.28 -13.23 20.93
C LEU A 72 1.04 -12.82 21.72
N TRP A 73 0.01 -12.27 21.06
CA TRP A 73 -1.22 -11.82 21.73
C TRP A 73 -2.30 -12.90 21.80
N ARG A 74 -2.16 -14.00 21.06
CA ARG A 74 -3.12 -15.12 21.00
C ARG A 74 -4.54 -14.65 20.68
N ALA A 75 -4.66 -13.64 19.83
CA ALA A 75 -5.89 -13.00 19.43
C ALA A 75 -6.36 -13.45 18.03
N ASP A 76 -7.59 -13.13 17.66
CA ASP A 76 -8.13 -13.43 16.33
C ASP A 76 -7.83 -12.28 15.37
N LEU A 77 -7.35 -12.60 14.15
CA LEU A 77 -7.12 -11.61 13.08
C LEU A 77 -8.40 -10.86 12.68
N ARG A 78 -9.56 -11.47 12.92
CA ARG A 78 -10.88 -10.85 12.69
C ARG A 78 -11.10 -9.62 13.56
N ASP A 79 -10.52 -9.59 14.76
CA ASP A 79 -10.60 -8.45 15.67
C ASP A 79 -9.65 -7.30 15.25
N PHE A 80 -8.78 -7.58 14.27
CA PHE A 80 -7.85 -6.64 13.65
C PHE A 80 -8.25 -6.32 12.20
N GLY A 81 -9.55 -6.23 11.93
CA GLY A 81 -10.08 -5.72 10.68
C GLY A 81 -10.31 -6.75 9.57
N LEU A 82 -9.93 -8.03 9.74
CA LEU A 82 -10.17 -9.07 8.70
C LEU A 82 -11.57 -9.68 8.74
N ARG A 83 -12.47 -9.13 9.54
CA ARG A 83 -13.87 -9.55 9.55
C ARG A 83 -14.54 -9.11 8.25
N LEU A 84 -14.97 -10.09 7.45
CA LEU A 84 -15.79 -9.83 6.26
C LEU A 84 -17.18 -9.39 6.72
N ARG A 85 -17.42 -8.10 6.61
CA ARG A 85 -18.72 -7.51 6.99
C ARG A 85 -19.06 -6.39 6.02
N ILE A 86 -20.22 -6.51 5.38
CA ILE A 86 -20.81 -5.44 4.59
C ILE A 86 -21.71 -4.64 5.51
N GLU A 87 -21.24 -3.48 5.93
CA GLU A 87 -21.99 -2.60 6.83
C GLU A 87 -23.15 -1.91 6.11
N PRO A 88 -24.22 -1.57 6.85
CA PRO A 88 -25.25 -0.70 6.29
C PRO A 88 -24.65 0.59 5.74
N GLY A 89 -24.95 0.92 4.49
CA GLY A 89 -24.41 2.10 3.84
C GLY A 89 -23.06 1.89 3.13
N PHE A 90 -22.49 0.68 3.13
CA PHE A 90 -21.25 0.34 2.44
C PHE A 90 -21.25 0.84 0.98
N TRP A 91 -22.25 0.43 0.20
CA TRP A 91 -22.36 0.82 -1.21
C TRP A 91 -22.57 2.33 -1.39
N LYS A 92 -23.29 2.98 -0.49
CA LYS A 92 -23.46 4.44 -0.51
C LYS A 92 -22.15 5.15 -0.23
N LEU A 93 -21.40 4.72 0.77
CA LEU A 93 -20.08 5.29 1.07
C LEU A 93 -19.08 5.05 -0.06
N LEU A 94 -19.09 3.84 -0.64
CA LEU A 94 -18.25 3.53 -1.80
C LEU A 94 -18.59 4.46 -2.97
N ALA A 95 -19.87 4.61 -3.31
CA ALA A 95 -20.30 5.46 -4.42
C ALA A 95 -19.95 6.95 -4.19
N ILE A 96 -20.18 7.48 -2.99
CA ILE A 96 -19.86 8.88 -2.65
C ILE A 96 -18.34 9.09 -2.72
N SER A 97 -17.56 8.20 -2.10
CA SER A 97 -16.11 8.31 -2.12
C SER A 97 -15.54 8.19 -3.55
N SER A 98 -16.10 7.29 -4.37
CA SER A 98 -15.73 7.17 -5.79
C SER A 98 -16.05 8.44 -6.58
N ALA A 99 -17.25 9.00 -6.38
CA ALA A 99 -17.67 10.23 -7.06
C ALA A 99 -16.80 11.45 -6.72
N ILE A 100 -16.18 11.45 -5.53
CA ILE A 100 -15.23 12.49 -5.13
C ILE A 100 -13.82 12.18 -5.64
N MET A 101 -13.35 10.96 -5.42
CA MET A 101 -11.95 10.60 -5.66
C MET A 101 -11.60 10.49 -7.14
N LEU A 102 -12.48 9.91 -7.98
CA LEU A 102 -12.18 9.73 -9.40
C LEU A 102 -11.95 11.05 -10.15
N PRO A 103 -12.78 12.10 -9.99
CA PRO A 103 -12.49 13.41 -10.58
C PRO A 103 -11.19 14.03 -10.05
N LEU A 104 -10.90 13.89 -8.75
CA LEU A 104 -9.65 14.40 -8.18
C LEU A 104 -8.43 13.70 -8.76
N VAL A 105 -8.46 12.38 -8.88
CA VAL A 105 -7.38 11.60 -9.50
C VAL A 105 -7.21 11.99 -10.97
N TYR A 106 -8.30 12.16 -11.71
CA TYR A 106 -8.26 12.61 -13.10
C TYR A 106 -7.61 14.00 -13.22
N LEU A 107 -8.01 14.97 -12.40
CA LEU A 107 -7.38 16.30 -12.40
C LEU A 107 -5.89 16.23 -12.05
N MET A 108 -5.51 15.39 -11.10
CA MET A 108 -4.11 15.19 -10.73
C MET A 108 -3.31 14.52 -11.85
N SER A 109 -3.92 13.61 -12.63
CA SER A 109 -3.25 12.93 -13.73
C SER A 109 -2.81 13.87 -14.86
N LEU A 110 -3.39 15.07 -14.92
CA LEU A 110 -3.01 16.10 -15.89
C LEU A 110 -1.72 16.88 -15.49
N THR A 111 -1.15 16.59 -14.33
CA THR A 111 0.04 17.29 -13.83
C THR A 111 1.33 16.56 -14.20
N GLU A 112 2.40 17.30 -14.51
CA GLU A 112 3.72 16.72 -14.82
C GLU A 112 4.26 15.84 -13.69
N GLY A 113 4.08 16.26 -12.43
CA GLY A 113 4.53 15.50 -11.26
C GLY A 113 3.85 14.14 -11.13
N PHE A 114 2.59 14.03 -11.55
CA PHE A 114 1.88 12.76 -11.61
C PHE A 114 2.39 11.90 -12.77
N ALA A 115 2.50 12.45 -13.97
CA ALA A 115 2.96 11.75 -15.17
C ALA A 115 4.40 11.21 -15.02
N ALA A 116 5.24 11.91 -14.25
CA ALA A 116 6.59 11.46 -13.93
C ALA A 116 6.61 10.27 -12.95
N LYS A 117 5.55 10.09 -12.14
CA LYS A 117 5.49 9.06 -11.09
C LYS A 117 4.70 7.82 -11.51
N TYR A 118 3.66 7.98 -12.29
CA TYR A 118 2.70 6.93 -12.64
C TYR A 118 2.68 6.62 -14.14
N PRO A 119 2.39 5.37 -14.56
CA PRO A 119 2.25 4.19 -13.71
C PRO A 119 3.60 3.80 -13.08
N PHE A 120 3.58 3.08 -11.96
CA PHE A 120 4.81 2.51 -11.40
C PHE A 120 5.42 1.44 -12.31
N LEU A 121 4.59 0.68 -13.02
CA LEU A 121 5.06 -0.24 -14.04
C LEU A 121 5.72 0.53 -15.17
N GLN A 122 6.95 0.14 -15.52
CA GLN A 122 7.71 0.68 -16.64
C GLN A 122 8.12 -0.44 -17.58
N ILE A 123 7.92 -0.24 -18.87
CA ILE A 123 8.29 -1.18 -19.94
C ILE A 123 9.42 -0.57 -20.76
N TYR A 124 10.50 -1.32 -20.93
CA TYR A 124 11.75 -0.83 -21.55
C TYR A 124 11.96 -1.34 -22.98
N ASN A 125 11.33 -2.47 -23.35
CA ASN A 125 11.49 -3.16 -24.64
C ASN A 125 10.54 -2.67 -25.74
N GLY A 126 9.64 -1.71 -25.44
CA GLY A 126 8.68 -1.16 -26.40
C GLY A 126 7.40 -1.98 -26.55
N GLU A 127 7.16 -3.00 -25.71
CA GLU A 127 5.88 -3.67 -25.65
C GLU A 127 4.76 -2.72 -25.20
N PRO A 128 3.50 -2.94 -25.62
CA PRO A 128 2.39 -2.13 -25.16
C PRO A 128 2.16 -2.33 -23.65
N TYR A 129 1.85 -1.24 -22.94
CA TYR A 129 1.50 -1.32 -21.52
C TYR A 129 0.28 -2.18 -21.24
N ILE A 130 -0.72 -2.15 -22.13
CA ILE A 130 -1.95 -2.93 -21.99
C ILE A 130 -1.67 -4.36 -22.42
N GLY A 131 -1.50 -5.25 -21.44
CA GLY A 131 -1.17 -6.66 -21.69
C GLY A 131 -1.02 -7.45 -20.39
N GLY A 132 -0.47 -8.66 -20.49
CA GLY A 132 -0.30 -9.57 -19.37
C GLY A 132 0.58 -8.99 -18.24
N THR A 133 1.58 -8.18 -18.59
CA THR A 133 2.49 -7.51 -17.63
C THR A 133 1.73 -6.50 -16.76
N LEU A 134 0.82 -5.70 -17.34
CA LEU A 134 -0.03 -4.79 -16.57
C LEU A 134 -0.98 -5.56 -15.64
N VAL A 135 -1.60 -6.63 -16.13
CA VAL A 135 -2.48 -7.46 -15.29
C VAL A 135 -1.71 -8.07 -14.12
N ALA A 136 -0.50 -8.58 -14.36
CA ALA A 136 0.36 -9.09 -13.29
C ALA A 136 0.71 -7.99 -12.28
N TRP A 137 1.03 -6.78 -12.74
CA TRP A 137 1.27 -5.63 -11.88
C TRP A 137 0.05 -5.31 -11.00
N GLU A 138 -1.13 -5.15 -11.59
CA GLU A 138 -2.35 -4.82 -10.83
C GLU A 138 -2.68 -5.87 -9.76
N LEU A 139 -2.47 -7.16 -10.06
CA LEU A 139 -2.69 -8.23 -9.09
C LEU A 139 -1.74 -8.13 -7.89
N ILE A 140 -0.44 -7.93 -8.13
CA ILE A 140 0.52 -7.79 -7.03
C ILE A 140 0.34 -6.45 -6.30
N TYR A 141 -0.10 -5.41 -6.99
CA TYR A 141 -0.41 -4.11 -6.39
C TYR A 141 -1.62 -4.18 -5.45
N PHE A 142 -2.63 -4.98 -5.80
CA PHE A 142 -3.72 -5.32 -4.89
C PHE A 142 -3.20 -5.98 -3.58
N VAL A 143 -2.26 -6.92 -3.68
CA VAL A 143 -1.64 -7.57 -2.51
C VAL A 143 -0.92 -6.54 -1.64
N GLN A 144 -0.23 -5.58 -2.26
CA GLN A 144 0.43 -4.47 -1.54
C GLN A 144 -0.58 -3.66 -0.73
N PHE A 145 -1.73 -3.28 -1.32
CA PHE A 145 -2.77 -2.52 -0.62
C PHE A 145 -3.44 -3.32 0.49
N PHE A 146 -3.64 -4.63 0.28
CA PHE A 146 -4.13 -5.49 1.34
C PHE A 146 -3.19 -5.47 2.57
N GLY A 147 -1.89 -5.63 2.36
CA GLY A 147 -0.90 -5.52 3.43
C GLY A 147 -0.92 -4.15 4.10
N LEU A 148 -0.98 -3.08 3.32
CA LEU A 148 -1.02 -1.70 3.80
C LEU A 148 -2.26 -1.42 4.65
N GLU A 149 -3.45 -1.76 4.17
CA GLU A 149 -4.70 -1.56 4.91
C GLU A 149 -4.71 -2.41 6.19
N PHE A 150 -4.25 -3.66 6.11
CA PHE A 150 -4.15 -4.50 7.30
C PHE A 150 -3.18 -3.91 8.33
N PHE A 151 -2.01 -3.42 7.91
CA PHE A 151 -1.04 -2.84 8.85
C PHE A 151 -1.56 -1.59 9.53
N PHE A 152 -1.99 -0.61 8.76
CA PHE A 152 -2.38 0.69 9.30
C PHE A 152 -3.75 0.65 9.97
N ARG A 153 -4.78 0.17 9.26
CA ARG A 153 -6.18 0.21 9.74
C ARG A 153 -6.55 -1.02 10.57
N GLY A 154 -5.95 -2.17 10.26
CA GLY A 154 -6.13 -3.39 11.04
C GLY A 154 -5.24 -3.41 12.28
N PHE A 155 -3.95 -3.71 12.09
CA PHE A 155 -3.02 -3.93 13.18
C PHE A 155 -2.84 -2.69 14.06
N LEU A 156 -2.43 -1.54 13.50
CA LEU A 156 -2.04 -0.39 14.30
C LEU A 156 -3.24 0.27 14.99
N VAL A 157 -4.33 0.55 14.28
CA VAL A 157 -5.52 1.17 14.88
C VAL A 157 -6.11 0.27 15.98
N HIS A 158 -6.33 -1.01 15.70
CA HIS A 158 -6.98 -1.89 16.67
C HIS A 158 -6.08 -2.27 17.85
N SER A 159 -4.75 -2.35 17.66
CA SER A 159 -3.83 -2.55 18.78
C SER A 159 -3.79 -1.37 19.75
N LEU A 160 -3.95 -0.16 19.24
CA LEU A 160 -3.89 1.07 20.04
C LEU A 160 -5.26 1.47 20.59
N LYS A 161 -6.36 1.01 19.99
CA LYS A 161 -7.73 1.34 20.37
C LYS A 161 -8.03 1.14 21.87
N PRO A 162 -7.61 0.05 22.54
CA PRO A 162 -7.89 -0.14 23.95
C PRO A 162 -7.25 0.91 24.87
N SER A 163 -6.09 1.46 24.47
CA SER A 163 -5.34 2.42 25.30
C SER A 163 -5.59 3.87 24.90
N LEU A 164 -5.83 4.15 23.62
CA LEU A 164 -5.89 5.50 23.09
C LEU A 164 -7.28 5.90 22.56
N GLY A 165 -8.24 4.95 22.48
CA GLY A 165 -9.54 5.24 21.90
C GLY A 165 -9.41 5.83 20.49
N LEU A 166 -10.13 6.91 20.21
CA LEU A 166 -10.09 7.60 18.91
C LEU A 166 -8.71 8.15 18.52
N TYR A 167 -7.84 8.45 19.49
CA TYR A 167 -6.49 8.92 19.18
C TYR A 167 -5.63 7.87 18.48
N SER A 168 -6.00 6.58 18.51
CA SER A 168 -5.35 5.54 17.73
C SER A 168 -5.33 5.85 16.22
N ILE A 169 -6.40 6.52 15.71
CA ILE A 169 -6.51 6.93 14.31
C ILE A 169 -5.44 7.99 13.97
N PHE A 170 -5.29 9.00 14.83
CA PHE A 170 -4.33 10.08 14.59
C PHE A 170 -2.89 9.60 14.74
N VAL A 171 -2.62 8.74 15.71
CA VAL A 171 -1.28 8.12 15.89
C VAL A 171 -0.92 7.27 14.67
N MET A 172 -1.86 6.50 14.12
CA MET A 172 -1.67 5.72 12.89
C MET A 172 -1.46 6.63 11.66
N THR A 173 -2.18 7.76 11.58
CA THR A 173 -2.12 8.66 10.42
C THR A 173 -0.73 9.27 10.24
N VAL A 174 0.05 9.48 11.32
CA VAL A 174 1.42 10.02 11.24
C VAL A 174 2.32 9.14 10.36
N PRO A 175 2.62 7.89 10.72
CA PRO A 175 3.47 7.03 9.89
C PRO A 175 2.83 6.72 8.53
N TYR A 176 1.51 6.69 8.42
CA TYR A 176 0.82 6.53 7.14
C TYR A 176 1.09 7.72 6.19
N CYS A 177 1.06 8.95 6.69
CA CYS A 177 1.44 10.12 5.89
C CYS A 177 2.93 10.08 5.50
N MET A 178 3.81 9.65 6.42
CA MET A 178 5.26 9.60 6.18
C MET A 178 5.65 8.68 5.03
N ILE A 179 4.96 7.56 4.83
CA ILE A 179 5.23 6.68 3.68
C ILE A 179 4.87 7.29 2.32
N HIS A 180 4.18 8.43 2.30
CA HIS A 180 3.83 9.18 1.09
C HIS A 180 4.80 10.32 0.76
N PHE A 181 5.86 10.56 1.57
CA PHE A 181 6.79 11.69 1.36
C PHE A 181 7.55 11.66 0.03
N SER A 182 7.65 10.51 -0.63
CA SER A 182 8.25 10.39 -1.97
C SER A 182 7.29 10.65 -3.12
N LYS A 183 6.04 11.03 -2.82
CA LYS A 183 4.96 11.27 -3.79
C LYS A 183 4.71 12.78 -3.99
N PRO A 184 3.96 13.20 -5.04
CA PRO A 184 3.60 14.60 -5.20
C PRO A 184 2.93 15.18 -3.95
N MET A 185 3.25 16.45 -3.63
CA MET A 185 2.78 17.10 -2.39
C MET A 185 1.25 17.03 -2.19
N PRO A 186 0.39 17.23 -3.21
CA PRO A 186 -1.06 17.11 -3.02
C PRO A 186 -1.49 15.70 -2.61
N GLU A 187 -0.83 14.66 -3.14
CA GLU A 187 -1.10 13.26 -2.75
C GLU A 187 -0.67 13.01 -1.30
N THR A 188 0.49 13.53 -0.89
CA THR A 188 0.97 13.40 0.49
C THR A 188 0.03 14.12 1.48
N ILE A 189 -0.49 15.31 1.13
CA ILE A 189 -1.46 16.02 1.97
C ILE A 189 -2.78 15.25 2.02
N SER A 190 -3.26 14.73 0.88
CA SER A 190 -4.50 13.94 0.84
C SER A 190 -4.40 12.64 1.64
N ALA A 191 -3.20 12.09 1.81
CA ALA A 191 -2.97 10.92 2.66
C ALA A 191 -3.33 11.18 4.13
N ILE A 192 -3.25 12.42 4.61
CA ILE A 192 -3.70 12.78 5.98
C ILE A 192 -5.23 12.58 6.08
N ALA A 193 -5.99 13.16 5.14
CA ALA A 193 -7.44 13.03 5.12
C ALA A 193 -7.88 11.57 4.93
N ALA A 194 -7.25 10.85 4.00
CA ALA A 194 -7.49 9.43 3.78
C ALA A 194 -7.13 8.57 5.00
N GLY A 195 -6.01 8.88 5.68
CA GLY A 195 -5.60 8.21 6.91
C GLY A 195 -6.65 8.31 8.00
N ILE A 196 -7.16 9.53 8.24
CA ILE A 196 -8.20 9.79 9.23
C ILE A 196 -9.52 9.12 8.84
N PHE A 197 -9.95 9.29 7.59
CA PHE A 197 -11.23 8.76 7.11
C PHE A 197 -11.28 7.23 7.12
N LEU A 198 -10.29 6.57 6.49
CA LEU A 198 -10.22 5.11 6.45
C LEU A 198 -9.94 4.51 7.83
N GLY A 199 -9.11 5.20 8.63
CA GLY A 199 -8.87 4.83 10.03
C GLY A 199 -10.15 4.88 10.87
N TRP A 200 -10.97 5.92 10.70
CA TRP A 200 -12.26 6.04 11.38
C TRP A 200 -13.25 4.97 10.93
N LEU A 201 -13.32 4.66 9.64
CA LEU A 201 -14.16 3.58 9.11
C LEU A 201 -13.79 2.25 9.75
N SER A 202 -12.50 1.90 9.75
CA SER A 202 -12.04 0.66 10.36
C SER A 202 -12.26 0.64 11.87
N TYR A 203 -11.95 1.74 12.57
CA TYR A 203 -12.18 1.87 14.02
C TYR A 203 -13.63 1.61 14.40
N LYS A 204 -14.58 2.18 13.62
CA LYS A 204 -16.02 2.07 13.87
C LYS A 204 -16.58 0.69 13.50
N ASN A 205 -16.19 0.18 12.34
CA ASN A 205 -16.81 -1.01 11.75
C ASN A 205 -16.05 -2.31 12.07
N GLY A 206 -14.79 -2.23 12.53
CA GLY A 206 -13.97 -3.41 12.78
C GLY A 206 -13.57 -4.15 11.51
N SER A 207 -13.53 -3.44 10.36
CA SER A 207 -13.28 -4.03 9.03
C SER A 207 -12.44 -3.10 8.17
N ILE A 208 -11.47 -3.66 7.43
CA ILE A 208 -10.62 -2.92 6.49
C ILE A 208 -11.13 -2.97 5.05
N TRP A 209 -12.15 -3.80 4.76
CA TRP A 209 -12.51 -4.15 3.39
C TRP A 209 -13.02 -2.98 2.56
N LEU A 210 -13.81 -2.06 3.14
CA LEU A 210 -14.24 -0.86 2.42
C LEU A 210 -13.04 0.05 2.08
N GLY A 211 -12.12 0.23 3.03
CA GLY A 211 -10.88 0.96 2.82
C GLY A 211 -10.03 0.36 1.72
N LEU A 212 -9.87 -0.96 1.73
CA LEU A 212 -9.13 -1.70 0.70
C LEU A 212 -9.73 -1.51 -0.70
N ILE A 213 -11.06 -1.66 -0.84
CA ILE A 213 -11.72 -1.49 -2.14
C ILE A 213 -11.55 -0.06 -2.65
N LEU A 214 -11.74 0.94 -1.79
CA LEU A 214 -11.53 2.35 -2.15
C LEU A 214 -10.07 2.62 -2.56
N HIS A 215 -9.12 2.07 -1.83
CA HIS A 215 -7.70 2.25 -2.11
C HIS A 215 -7.30 1.63 -3.44
N CYS A 216 -7.71 0.38 -3.69
CA CYS A 216 -7.45 -0.31 -4.96
C CYS A 216 -8.13 0.40 -6.14
N MET A 217 -9.36 0.89 -5.97
CA MET A 217 -10.05 1.64 -7.01
C MET A 217 -9.30 2.94 -7.37
N VAL A 218 -8.84 3.69 -6.37
CA VAL A 218 -8.06 4.90 -6.59
C VAL A 218 -6.75 4.57 -7.30
N ALA A 219 -6.00 3.58 -6.83
CA ALA A 219 -4.71 3.20 -7.40
C ALA A 219 -4.85 2.71 -8.86
N PHE A 220 -5.81 1.85 -9.12
CA PHE A 220 -6.11 1.38 -10.47
C PHE A 220 -6.50 2.53 -11.41
N SER A 221 -7.33 3.48 -10.93
CA SER A 221 -7.67 4.66 -11.72
C SER A 221 -6.45 5.57 -11.99
N MET A 222 -5.51 5.64 -11.06
CA MET A 222 -4.26 6.40 -11.25
C MET A 222 -3.43 5.81 -12.40
N ASP A 223 -3.25 4.51 -12.45
CA ASP A 223 -2.50 3.85 -13.52
C ASP A 223 -3.21 3.98 -14.88
N ILE A 224 -4.54 3.80 -14.93
CA ILE A 224 -5.32 3.99 -16.17
C ILE A 224 -5.23 5.44 -16.67
N PHE A 225 -5.42 6.44 -15.80
CA PHE A 225 -5.36 7.85 -16.22
C PHE A 225 -3.93 8.25 -16.61
N ALA A 226 -2.91 7.71 -15.95
CA ALA A 226 -1.53 7.92 -16.34
C ALA A 226 -1.22 7.35 -17.74
N LEU A 227 -1.71 6.15 -18.03
CA LEU A 227 -1.57 5.54 -19.37
C LEU A 227 -2.32 6.34 -20.43
N HIS A 228 -3.55 6.79 -20.14
CA HIS A 228 -4.31 7.63 -21.06
C HIS A 228 -3.65 8.98 -21.34
N ALA A 229 -3.00 9.58 -20.35
CA ALA A 229 -2.31 10.86 -20.52
C ALA A 229 -0.98 10.75 -21.29
N LYS A 230 -0.40 9.54 -21.38
CA LYS A 230 0.85 9.26 -22.12
C LYS A 230 0.59 8.82 -23.57
N GLY A 231 -0.63 8.46 -23.92
CA GLY A 231 -1.00 7.89 -25.20
C GLY A 231 -1.47 8.18 -26.21
#